data_49c213c4f657360f8c6eb45556819144
#
_entry.id   49c213c4f657360f8c6eb45556819144
#
_cell.length_a   1.000
_cell.length_b   1.000
_cell.length_c   1.000
_cell.angle_alpha   90.00
_cell.angle_beta   90.00
_cell.angle_gamma   90.00
#
_symmetry.space_group_name_H-M   'P 1'
#
loop_
_entity.id
_entity.type
_entity.pdbx_description
1 polymer ?
#
loop_
_entity_poly.entity_id
_entity_poly.type
_entity_poly.pdbx_seq_one_letter_code
_entity_poly.pdbx_strand_id
1 'polypeptide(L)'
;MVGTTKYVALVGGGKQPKFPQNKVSPEDTDWVFADADTHKVQIWNDEKEVVSTSLEFKTSVQRVRISQKYLIVVLLNNVGIYKLKIPPEKVADYETVNNPFGLCSLGDKIVAFPGRMIGQVRLYNTATGNNSIITAHEAPLQAIALSPKEDMVATASEKGTLVRLWSFPSCTKIAEFRRGVDPATIFSLAFSPFATMLAVTSDKSTLHIFDLPNPGTTSTDPDPNNHKWGFLSKMPLLPRQFSDTYASASTKFELGDEPGAAATSKSATHHAAISGVPGGRPTKGLIGWLDDHTIVIVGAGQDARWEKFVVGNANGKRFVGKEGWKKYLE
;
A
#
# COMPACT_ATOMS: atom_id res chain seq x y z
N MET A 1 1.37 0.13 14.39
CA MET A 1 2.46 0.34 15.38
C MET A 1 3.69 -0.38 14.87
N VAL A 2 4.81 0.30 14.75
CA VAL A 2 6.08 -0.32 14.40
C VAL A 2 6.88 -0.49 15.67
N GLY A 3 6.98 -1.74 16.16
CA GLY A 3 7.76 -2.08 17.36
C GLY A 3 7.21 -1.48 18.66
N THR A 4 8.06 -1.39 19.67
CA THR A 4 7.79 -0.85 21.01
C THR A 4 8.00 0.68 21.10
N THR A 5 7.64 1.44 20.06
CA THR A 5 7.80 2.89 20.11
C THR A 5 6.68 3.53 20.92
N LYS A 6 7.06 4.41 21.84
CA LYS A 6 6.18 5.25 22.67
C LYS A 6 5.47 6.35 21.88
N TYR A 7 5.77 6.50 20.60
CA TYR A 7 5.31 7.62 19.79
C TYR A 7 4.33 7.20 18.71
N VAL A 8 3.27 7.97 18.57
CA VAL A 8 2.26 7.84 17.52
C VAL A 8 2.19 9.15 16.74
N ALA A 9 2.23 9.06 15.42
CA ALA A 9 2.02 10.23 14.56
C ALA A 9 0.55 10.32 14.17
N LEU A 10 -0.07 11.45 14.44
CA LEU A 10 -1.49 11.72 14.25
C LEU A 10 -1.68 12.89 13.29
N VAL A 11 -2.68 12.78 12.42
CA VAL A 11 -3.11 13.84 11.49
C VAL A 11 -4.61 14.03 11.65
N GLY A 12 -5.06 15.28 11.69
CA GLY A 12 -6.48 15.60 11.78
C GLY A 12 -7.27 15.11 10.55
N GLY A 13 -8.50 14.65 10.77
CA GLY A 13 -9.38 14.12 9.73
C GLY A 13 -10.18 15.18 8.96
N GLY A 14 -9.95 16.46 9.18
CA GLY A 14 -10.69 17.57 8.54
C GLY A 14 -12.15 17.72 8.98
N LYS A 15 -12.61 16.97 9.97
CA LYS A 15 -13.94 17.07 10.56
C LYS A 15 -13.82 17.49 12.02
N GLN A 16 -14.61 18.47 12.42
CA GLN A 16 -14.71 18.79 13.85
C GLN A 16 -15.28 17.59 14.61
N PRO A 17 -14.73 17.28 15.80
CA PRO A 17 -15.28 16.24 16.66
C PRO A 17 -16.76 16.57 16.98
N LYS A 18 -17.61 15.54 17.07
CA LYS A 18 -19.05 15.69 17.34
C LYS A 18 -19.36 16.23 18.74
N PHE A 19 -18.35 16.35 19.60
CA PHE A 19 -18.50 16.83 20.97
C PHE A 19 -18.06 18.29 21.08
N PRO A 20 -18.83 19.14 21.79
CA PRO A 20 -18.45 20.53 21.97
C PRO A 20 -17.17 20.64 22.80
N GLN A 21 -16.23 21.43 22.33
CA GLN A 21 -14.91 21.67 22.95
C GLN A 21 -14.96 22.28 24.35
N ASN A 22 -16.14 22.68 24.85
CA ASN A 22 -16.34 23.46 26.07
C ASN A 22 -16.67 22.60 27.32
N LYS A 23 -16.63 21.30 27.22
CA LYS A 23 -16.82 20.38 28.35
C LYS A 23 -15.70 19.37 28.46
N VAL A 24 -14.50 19.85 28.75
CA VAL A 24 -13.46 19.01 29.31
C VAL A 24 -13.32 19.38 30.76
N SER A 25 -13.93 18.59 31.66
CA SER A 25 -13.58 18.65 33.07
C SER A 25 -12.16 18.07 33.24
N PRO A 26 -11.35 18.55 34.18
CA PRO A 26 -9.99 18.06 34.40
C PRO A 26 -9.91 16.58 34.81
N GLU A 27 -11.05 15.92 35.00
CA GLU A 27 -11.18 14.53 35.44
C GLU A 27 -11.51 13.55 34.28
N ASP A 28 -11.92 14.07 33.11
CA ASP A 28 -12.21 13.24 31.95
C ASP A 28 -10.99 13.21 31.05
N THR A 29 -10.13 12.21 31.23
CA THR A 29 -9.00 11.84 30.34
C THR A 29 -9.49 11.27 29.01
N ASP A 30 -10.60 11.75 28.49
CA ASP A 30 -11.11 11.38 27.18
C ASP A 30 -10.36 12.18 26.10
N TRP A 31 -9.59 11.47 25.36
CA TRP A 31 -8.91 11.68 24.09
C TRP A 31 -9.41 12.86 23.26
N VAL A 32 -9.09 14.09 23.66
CA VAL A 32 -9.42 15.29 22.88
C VAL A 32 -8.42 15.41 21.74
N PHE A 33 -8.68 14.70 20.64
CA PHE A 33 -8.09 15.04 19.35
C PHE A 33 -8.82 16.27 18.79
N ALA A 34 -8.60 17.41 19.44
CA ALA A 34 -9.35 18.64 19.19
C ALA A 34 -8.89 19.40 17.93
N ASP A 35 -7.94 18.89 17.17
CA ASP A 35 -7.43 19.60 15.99
C ASP A 35 -7.85 18.86 14.72
N ALA A 36 -8.93 19.34 14.11
CA ALA A 36 -9.40 18.92 12.80
C ALA A 36 -8.44 19.34 11.67
N ASP A 37 -7.25 19.86 12.00
CA ASP A 37 -6.30 20.44 11.06
C ASP A 37 -5.55 19.33 10.29
N THR A 38 -5.93 19.19 9.02
CA THR A 38 -5.28 18.29 8.06
C THR A 38 -3.87 18.74 7.69
N HIS A 39 -3.45 19.94 8.09
CA HIS A 39 -2.14 20.54 7.81
C HIS A 39 -1.11 20.29 8.90
N LYS A 40 -1.49 19.56 9.94
CA LYS A 40 -0.67 19.36 11.13
C LYS A 40 -0.42 17.88 11.41
N VAL A 41 0.81 17.54 11.72
CA VAL A 41 1.21 16.23 12.25
C VAL A 41 1.55 16.40 13.70
N GLN A 42 0.85 15.73 14.60
CA GLN A 42 1.12 15.70 16.03
C GLN A 42 1.87 14.41 16.38
N ILE A 43 2.92 14.54 17.17
CA ILE A 43 3.66 13.40 17.71
C ILE A 43 3.20 13.20 19.16
N TRP A 44 2.36 12.22 19.37
CA TRP A 44 1.88 11.79 20.65
C TRP A 44 2.86 10.87 21.36
N ASN A 45 3.13 11.12 22.62
CA ASN A 45 3.89 10.22 23.49
C ASN A 45 2.90 9.44 24.35
N ASP A 46 2.76 8.15 24.06
CA ASP A 46 1.81 7.28 24.74
C ASP A 46 2.18 6.96 26.20
N GLU A 47 3.46 7.00 26.54
CA GLU A 47 3.90 6.77 27.92
C GLU A 47 3.66 7.99 28.84
N LYS A 48 3.73 9.20 28.27
CA LYS A 48 3.52 10.45 29.00
C LYS A 48 2.12 11.03 28.79
N GLU A 49 1.33 10.43 27.90
CA GLU A 49 -0.01 10.87 27.53
C GLU A 49 -0.09 12.34 27.10
N VAL A 50 0.92 12.80 26.34
CA VAL A 50 1.00 14.19 25.88
C VAL A 50 1.44 14.29 24.42
N VAL A 51 1.04 15.39 23.78
CA VAL A 51 1.61 15.80 22.49
C VAL A 51 3.03 16.33 22.74
N SER A 52 4.03 15.56 22.30
CA SER A 52 5.43 15.92 22.49
C SER A 52 5.88 17.06 21.56
N THR A 53 5.34 17.12 20.36
CA THR A 53 5.63 18.16 19.36
C THR A 53 4.66 18.10 18.20
N SER A 54 4.59 19.16 17.42
CA SER A 54 3.80 19.20 16.18
C SER A 54 4.60 19.80 15.04
N LEU A 55 4.29 19.35 13.82
CA LEU A 55 4.80 19.89 12.57
C LEU A 55 3.61 20.48 11.78
N GLU A 56 3.75 21.71 11.31
CA GLU A 56 2.74 22.39 10.50
C GLU A 56 3.20 22.49 9.05
N PHE A 57 2.25 22.31 8.13
CA PHE A 57 2.49 22.28 6.70
C PHE A 57 1.58 23.28 5.98
N LYS A 58 2.01 23.78 4.83
CA LYS A 58 1.20 24.71 4.01
C LYS A 58 0.03 24.04 3.29
N THR A 59 0.10 22.73 3.11
CA THR A 59 -0.90 21.91 2.41
C THR A 59 -1.27 20.70 3.24
N SER A 60 -2.44 20.14 2.98
CA SER A 60 -2.95 18.97 3.71
C SER A 60 -2.00 17.78 3.62
N VAL A 61 -1.80 17.13 4.75
CA VAL A 61 -1.03 15.90 4.87
C VAL A 61 -1.85 14.74 4.32
N GLN A 62 -1.33 14.09 3.29
CA GLN A 62 -2.01 12.96 2.63
C GLN A 62 -1.74 11.65 3.37
N ARG A 63 -0.54 11.50 3.93
CA ARG A 63 -0.15 10.29 4.68
C ARG A 63 1.05 10.55 5.56
N VAL A 64 1.11 9.80 6.65
CA VAL A 64 2.29 9.73 7.52
C VAL A 64 2.76 8.28 7.59
N ARG A 65 4.08 8.08 7.58
CA ARG A 65 4.72 6.82 7.89
C ARG A 65 5.75 7.05 8.98
N ILE A 66 5.80 6.16 9.94
CA ILE A 66 6.72 6.25 11.07
C ILE A 66 7.49 4.94 11.23
N SER A 67 8.79 5.04 11.44
CA SER A 67 9.66 3.94 11.85
C SER A 67 10.35 4.31 13.16
N GLN A 68 11.19 3.44 13.68
CA GLN A 68 11.97 3.75 14.90
C GLN A 68 12.88 4.98 14.75
N LYS A 69 13.31 5.30 13.52
CA LYS A 69 14.33 6.33 13.24
C LYS A 69 13.79 7.51 12.45
N TYR A 70 12.75 7.29 11.66
CA TYR A 70 12.28 8.26 10.68
C TYR A 70 10.77 8.47 10.74
N LEU A 71 10.38 9.70 10.47
CA LEU A 71 9.03 10.15 10.20
C LEU A 71 8.97 10.63 8.76
N ILE A 72 8.08 10.08 7.96
CA ILE A 72 7.84 10.48 6.58
C ILE A 72 6.49 11.16 6.50
N VAL A 73 6.47 12.40 6.02
CA VAL A 73 5.23 13.16 5.82
C VAL A 73 5.02 13.34 4.32
N VAL A 74 3.91 12.83 3.84
CA VAL A 74 3.52 12.88 2.43
C VAL A 74 2.45 13.96 2.26
N LEU A 75 2.77 14.96 1.48
CA LEU A 75 1.88 16.01 1.03
C LEU A 75 1.41 15.73 -0.41
N LEU A 76 0.56 16.57 -0.96
CA LEU A 76 0.02 16.38 -2.31
C LEU A 76 1.12 16.33 -3.39
N ASN A 77 2.13 17.21 -3.30
CA ASN A 77 3.21 17.34 -4.29
C ASN A 77 4.60 17.30 -3.67
N ASN A 78 4.70 16.81 -2.43
CA ASN A 78 5.97 16.79 -1.72
C ASN A 78 6.03 15.66 -0.71
N VAL A 79 7.23 15.15 -0.46
CA VAL A 79 7.54 14.16 0.60
C VAL A 79 8.68 14.68 1.45
N GLY A 80 8.37 14.96 2.73
CA GLY A 80 9.36 15.35 3.73
C GLY A 80 9.83 14.15 4.55
N ILE A 81 11.15 14.03 4.71
CA ILE A 81 11.80 12.96 5.50
C ILE A 81 12.43 13.59 6.72
N TYR A 82 12.07 13.10 7.90
CA TYR A 82 12.53 13.63 9.17
C TYR A 82 13.15 12.52 10.01
N LYS A 83 14.23 12.82 10.73
CA LYS A 83 14.66 11.96 11.85
C LYS A 83 13.64 12.05 12.98
N LEU A 84 13.27 10.90 13.54
CA LEU A 84 12.34 10.82 14.68
C LEU A 84 13.09 11.15 15.96
N LYS A 85 13.19 12.43 16.25
CA LYS A 85 13.64 13.01 17.52
C LYS A 85 12.67 14.11 17.93
N ILE A 86 12.77 14.64 19.10
CA ILE A 86 11.90 15.68 19.62
C ILE A 86 12.71 16.98 19.80
N PRO A 87 12.45 18.02 18.99
CA PRO A 87 11.57 18.07 17.81
C PRO A 87 12.14 17.28 16.63
N PRO A 88 11.28 16.84 15.65
CA PRO A 88 11.73 16.14 14.45
C PRO A 88 12.68 17.00 13.60
N GLU A 89 13.79 16.41 13.16
CA GLU A 89 14.77 17.09 12.31
C GLU A 89 14.54 16.74 10.85
N LYS A 90 14.33 17.75 10.00
CA LYS A 90 14.19 17.57 8.56
C LYS A 90 15.50 17.12 7.93
N VAL A 91 15.52 15.96 7.28
CA VAL A 91 16.68 15.37 6.61
C VAL A 91 16.67 15.65 5.12
N ALA A 92 15.49 15.50 4.50
CA ALA A 92 15.32 15.65 3.07
C ALA A 92 13.88 16.08 2.73
N ASP A 93 13.74 16.66 1.54
CA ASP A 93 12.47 17.15 1.02
C ASP A 93 12.45 16.96 -0.50
N TYR A 94 11.43 16.29 -1.01
CA TYR A 94 11.37 15.93 -2.42
C TYR A 94 10.04 16.31 -3.03
N GLU A 95 10.11 17.09 -4.10
CA GLU A 95 8.94 17.31 -4.96
C GLU A 95 8.52 16.01 -5.64
N THR A 96 7.22 15.81 -5.74
CA THR A 96 6.60 14.68 -6.40
C THR A 96 5.56 15.13 -7.43
N VAL A 97 5.21 14.25 -8.36
CA VAL A 97 3.96 14.39 -9.10
C VAL A 97 2.79 14.39 -8.10
N ASN A 98 1.64 14.86 -8.55
CA ASN A 98 0.41 14.85 -7.75
C ASN A 98 0.18 13.48 -7.11
N ASN A 99 0.12 13.44 -5.78
CA ASN A 99 0.05 12.21 -4.97
C ASN A 99 -1.14 12.25 -3.98
N PRO A 100 -2.38 12.30 -4.47
CA PRO A 100 -3.57 12.48 -3.63
C PRO A 100 -3.81 11.28 -2.70
N PHE A 101 -3.28 10.10 -3.02
CA PHE A 101 -3.42 8.90 -2.19
C PHE A 101 -2.31 8.76 -1.15
N GLY A 102 -1.38 9.70 -1.10
CA GLY A 102 -0.24 9.64 -0.20
C GLY A 102 0.58 8.35 -0.40
N LEU A 103 0.86 7.97 -1.65
CA LEU A 103 1.62 6.77 -1.95
C LEU A 103 3.02 6.89 -1.35
N CYS A 104 3.33 5.98 -0.45
CA CYS A 104 4.63 5.88 0.19
C CYS A 104 4.77 4.51 0.85
N SER A 105 5.89 3.84 0.61
CA SER A 105 6.30 2.63 1.32
C SER A 105 7.58 2.93 2.10
N LEU A 106 7.59 2.59 3.37
CA LEU A 106 8.72 2.81 4.28
C LEU A 106 9.23 1.46 4.77
N GLY A 107 10.49 1.17 4.48
CA GLY A 107 11.27 0.08 5.06
C GLY A 107 12.17 0.57 6.19
N ASP A 108 13.20 -0.22 6.52
CA ASP A 108 14.18 0.16 7.56
C ASP A 108 15.16 1.22 7.06
N LYS A 109 15.59 1.11 5.79
CA LYS A 109 16.58 1.98 5.15
C LYS A 109 16.05 2.69 3.91
N ILE A 110 15.03 2.15 3.25
CA ILE A 110 14.54 2.66 1.98
C ILE A 110 13.14 3.26 2.16
N VAL A 111 12.96 4.43 1.57
CA VAL A 111 11.66 5.08 1.40
C VAL A 111 11.35 5.12 -0.08
N ALA A 112 10.22 4.53 -0.49
CA ALA A 112 9.74 4.52 -1.87
C ALA A 112 8.50 5.41 -2.00
N PHE A 113 8.50 6.34 -2.95
CA PHE A 113 7.41 7.27 -3.20
C PHE A 113 7.40 7.74 -4.66
N PRO A 114 6.33 8.37 -5.18
CA PRO A 114 6.28 8.86 -6.54
C PRO A 114 7.41 9.87 -6.83
N GLY A 115 8.00 9.78 -8.04
CA GLY A 115 8.97 10.77 -8.51
C GLY A 115 8.32 12.07 -8.98
N ARG A 116 9.09 12.93 -9.65
CA ARG A 116 8.62 14.20 -10.21
C ARG A 116 7.83 14.03 -11.53
N MET A 117 7.97 12.91 -12.20
CA MET A 117 7.27 12.60 -13.44
C MET A 117 6.26 11.47 -13.22
N ILE A 118 5.20 11.50 -14.01
CA ILE A 118 4.16 10.45 -14.01
C ILE A 118 4.81 9.07 -14.18
N GLY A 119 4.36 8.11 -13.37
CA GLY A 119 4.82 6.72 -13.42
C GLY A 119 6.21 6.48 -12.86
N GLN A 120 6.91 7.49 -12.37
CA GLN A 120 8.19 7.34 -11.69
C GLN A 120 8.04 6.99 -10.22
N VAL A 121 8.93 6.11 -9.75
CA VAL A 121 9.18 5.85 -8.32
C VAL A 121 10.56 6.39 -7.96
N ARG A 122 10.64 7.15 -6.89
CA ARG A 122 11.90 7.53 -6.24
C ARG A 122 12.13 6.61 -5.05
N LEU A 123 13.36 6.14 -4.93
CA LEU A 123 13.86 5.35 -3.81
C LEU A 123 14.94 6.17 -3.11
N TYR A 124 14.70 6.50 -1.85
CA TYR A 124 15.65 7.22 -1.02
C TYR A 124 16.22 6.29 0.04
N ASN A 125 17.55 6.18 0.07
CA ASN A 125 18.23 5.41 1.11
C ASN A 125 18.54 6.33 2.30
N THR A 126 17.88 6.11 3.42
CA THR A 126 17.99 6.94 4.62
C THR A 126 19.33 6.81 5.32
N ALA A 127 20.06 5.70 5.08
CA ALA A 127 21.39 5.48 5.68
C ALA A 127 22.51 6.18 4.92
N THR A 128 22.40 6.24 3.57
CA THR A 128 23.45 6.80 2.70
C THR A 128 23.10 8.17 2.13
N GLY A 129 21.82 8.56 2.14
CA GLY A 129 21.31 9.75 1.47
C GLY A 129 21.17 9.62 -0.04
N ASN A 130 21.47 8.45 -0.60
CA ASN A 130 21.42 8.21 -2.04
C ASN A 130 19.98 8.09 -2.56
N ASN A 131 19.79 8.51 -3.80
CA ASN A 131 18.52 8.42 -4.52
C ASN A 131 18.67 7.55 -5.76
N SER A 132 17.64 6.75 -6.02
CA SER A 132 17.46 6.03 -7.27
C SER A 132 16.07 6.33 -7.84
N ILE A 133 15.93 6.27 -9.16
CA ILE A 133 14.67 6.53 -9.85
C ILE A 133 14.35 5.36 -10.78
N ILE A 134 13.13 4.86 -10.69
CA ILE A 134 12.58 3.85 -11.58
C ILE A 134 11.49 4.50 -12.42
N THR A 135 11.57 4.44 -13.74
CA THR A 135 10.47 4.77 -14.65
C THR A 135 9.56 3.55 -14.76
N ALA A 136 8.65 3.41 -13.78
CA ALA A 136 7.92 2.17 -13.57
C ALA A 136 6.73 2.01 -14.53
N HIS A 137 6.00 3.08 -14.81
CA HIS A 137 4.81 3.06 -15.66
C HIS A 137 4.70 4.33 -16.51
N GLU A 138 3.88 4.26 -17.56
CA GLU A 138 3.53 5.42 -18.39
C GLU A 138 2.35 6.22 -17.81
N ALA A 139 1.55 5.59 -16.95
CA ALA A 139 0.39 6.18 -16.27
C ALA A 139 0.72 6.49 -14.80
N PRO A 140 -0.07 7.34 -14.12
CA PRO A 140 0.11 7.62 -12.69
C PRO A 140 0.17 6.35 -11.85
N LEU A 141 0.99 6.38 -10.81
CA LEU A 141 1.10 5.27 -9.86
C LEU A 141 -0.16 5.18 -9.00
N GLN A 142 -0.59 3.95 -8.72
CA GLN A 142 -1.70 3.64 -7.83
C GLN A 142 -1.26 2.90 -6.57
N ALA A 143 -0.19 2.11 -6.66
CA ALA A 143 0.35 1.38 -5.51
C ALA A 143 1.86 1.19 -5.64
N ILE A 144 2.54 1.21 -4.48
CA ILE A 144 3.97 0.97 -4.31
C ILE A 144 4.16 0.12 -3.07
N ALA A 145 4.95 -0.94 -3.16
CA ALA A 145 5.35 -1.75 -2.02
C ALA A 145 6.83 -2.10 -2.08
N LEU A 146 7.50 -2.10 -0.92
CA LEU A 146 8.86 -2.60 -0.74
C LEU A 146 8.81 -4.03 -0.21
N SER A 147 9.73 -4.87 -0.67
CA SER A 147 9.95 -6.19 -0.07
C SER A 147 10.48 -6.04 1.36
N PRO A 148 10.29 -7.05 2.23
CA PRO A 148 10.82 -7.02 3.60
C PRO A 148 12.34 -6.85 3.69
N LYS A 149 13.09 -7.36 2.70
CA LYS A 149 14.55 -7.19 2.60
C LYS A 149 14.97 -5.91 1.89
N GLU A 150 14.01 -5.12 1.38
CA GLU A 150 14.24 -3.89 0.62
C GLU A 150 15.06 -4.07 -0.67
N ASP A 151 15.12 -5.28 -1.19
CA ASP A 151 15.81 -5.65 -2.41
C ASP A 151 14.90 -5.64 -3.64
N MET A 152 13.58 -5.53 -3.44
CA MET A 152 12.58 -5.46 -4.50
C MET A 152 11.52 -4.39 -4.25
N VAL A 153 10.99 -3.85 -5.35
CA VAL A 153 9.89 -2.88 -5.36
C VAL A 153 8.80 -3.37 -6.28
N ALA A 154 7.58 -3.50 -5.78
CA ALA A 154 6.39 -3.78 -6.58
C ALA A 154 5.62 -2.49 -6.85
N THR A 155 5.15 -2.31 -8.08
CA THR A 155 4.45 -1.11 -8.53
C THR A 155 3.24 -1.45 -9.38
N ALA A 156 2.17 -0.67 -9.24
CA ALA A 156 1.02 -0.70 -10.13
C ALA A 156 0.60 0.73 -10.49
N SER A 157 0.09 0.93 -11.70
CA SER A 157 -0.46 2.20 -12.15
C SER A 157 -1.98 2.23 -12.01
N GLU A 158 -2.59 3.39 -12.27
CA GLU A 158 -4.05 3.58 -12.25
C GLU A 158 -4.80 2.67 -13.24
N LYS A 159 -4.13 2.19 -14.32
CA LYS A 159 -4.70 1.19 -15.22
C LYS A 159 -5.01 -0.14 -14.49
N GLY A 160 -4.21 -0.49 -13.49
CA GLY A 160 -4.40 -1.65 -12.63
C GLY A 160 -4.40 -3.01 -13.34
N THR A 161 -3.97 -3.08 -14.59
CA THR A 161 -3.91 -4.33 -15.36
C THR A 161 -2.61 -5.08 -15.14
N LEU A 162 -1.52 -4.34 -14.89
CA LEU A 162 -0.17 -4.87 -14.72
C LEU A 162 0.41 -4.48 -13.36
N VAL A 163 1.14 -5.41 -12.77
CA VAL A 163 2.01 -5.20 -11.61
C VAL A 163 3.43 -5.48 -12.04
N ARG A 164 4.34 -4.55 -11.78
CA ARG A 164 5.75 -4.65 -12.16
C ARG A 164 6.63 -4.82 -10.94
N LEU A 165 7.58 -5.72 -11.03
CA LEU A 165 8.57 -6.00 -10.01
C LEU A 165 9.94 -5.50 -10.47
N TRP A 166 10.61 -4.76 -9.59
CA TRP A 166 11.89 -4.13 -9.84
C TRP A 166 12.90 -4.57 -8.79
N SER A 167 14.14 -4.81 -9.20
CA SER A 167 15.23 -5.03 -8.25
C SER A 167 15.74 -3.70 -7.69
N PHE A 168 16.29 -3.73 -6.47
CA PHE A 168 17.01 -2.64 -5.86
C PHE A 168 18.33 -3.19 -5.28
N PRO A 169 19.47 -2.50 -5.45
CA PRO A 169 19.64 -1.13 -5.97
C PRO A 169 19.75 -0.99 -7.49
N SER A 170 19.76 -2.05 -8.26
CA SER A 170 20.01 -2.01 -9.73
C SER A 170 18.90 -1.29 -10.51
N CYS A 171 17.70 -1.14 -9.97
CA CYS A 171 16.54 -0.53 -10.59
C CYS A 171 16.13 -1.19 -11.92
N THR A 172 16.44 -2.47 -12.10
CA THR A 172 16.09 -3.26 -13.28
C THR A 172 14.76 -3.98 -13.09
N LYS A 173 13.97 -4.10 -14.16
CA LYS A 173 12.71 -4.86 -14.12
C LYS A 173 13.00 -6.36 -14.01
N ILE A 174 12.48 -6.99 -12.96
CA ILE A 174 12.60 -8.43 -12.68
C ILE A 174 11.45 -9.18 -13.36
N ALA A 175 10.21 -8.68 -13.20
CA ALA A 175 9.01 -9.36 -13.68
C ALA A 175 7.90 -8.36 -14.00
N GLU A 176 6.97 -8.81 -14.83
CA GLU A 176 5.71 -8.13 -15.10
C GLU A 176 4.58 -9.15 -14.98
N PHE A 177 3.68 -8.89 -14.05
CA PHE A 177 2.55 -9.75 -13.75
C PHE A 177 1.26 -9.13 -14.28
N ARG A 178 0.42 -9.94 -14.89
CA ARG A 178 -0.90 -9.51 -15.34
C ARG A 178 -1.96 -9.84 -14.29
N ARG A 179 -2.54 -8.78 -13.68
CA ARG A 179 -3.67 -8.91 -12.77
C ARG A 179 -4.95 -9.28 -13.53
N GLY A 180 -5.16 -8.69 -14.70
CA GLY A 180 -6.32 -8.93 -15.55
C GLY A 180 -6.28 -8.09 -16.82
N VAL A 181 -7.30 -8.24 -17.66
CA VAL A 181 -7.43 -7.49 -18.92
C VAL A 181 -8.11 -6.14 -18.68
N ASP A 182 -9.15 -6.13 -17.85
CA ASP A 182 -9.92 -4.93 -17.56
C ASP A 182 -9.20 -4.00 -16.58
N PRO A 183 -9.35 -2.68 -16.73
CA PRO A 183 -8.86 -1.73 -15.75
C PRO A 183 -9.44 -1.99 -14.37
N ALA A 184 -8.64 -1.73 -13.33
CA ALA A 184 -9.06 -1.85 -11.94
C ALA A 184 -8.26 -0.90 -11.03
N THR A 185 -8.91 -0.41 -9.99
CA THR A 185 -8.25 0.32 -8.92
C THR A 185 -7.56 -0.67 -8.00
N ILE A 186 -6.23 -0.63 -7.94
CA ILE A 186 -5.46 -1.44 -7.00
C ILE A 186 -5.59 -0.82 -5.61
N PHE A 187 -6.00 -1.62 -4.64
CA PHE A 187 -6.13 -1.18 -3.26
C PHE A 187 -4.86 -1.41 -2.45
N SER A 188 -4.25 -2.58 -2.61
CA SER A 188 -3.05 -2.94 -1.87
C SER A 188 -2.14 -3.86 -2.67
N LEU A 189 -0.83 -3.66 -2.47
CA LEU A 189 0.24 -4.59 -2.85
C LEU A 189 0.98 -4.96 -1.57
N ALA A 190 1.21 -6.25 -1.33
CA ALA A 190 1.97 -6.69 -0.17
C ALA A 190 2.81 -7.93 -0.50
N PHE A 191 4.10 -7.84 -0.21
CA PHE A 191 5.00 -9.00 -0.24
C PHE A 191 4.74 -9.90 0.96
N SER A 192 4.87 -11.20 0.77
CA SER A 192 4.93 -12.14 1.90
C SER A 192 6.20 -11.91 2.73
N PRO A 193 6.26 -12.33 4.01
CA PRO A 193 7.39 -12.08 4.90
C PRO A 193 8.75 -12.53 4.36
N PHE A 194 8.80 -13.63 3.63
CA PHE A 194 10.03 -14.09 2.98
C PHE A 194 10.20 -13.61 1.52
N ALA A 195 9.27 -12.75 1.05
CA ALA A 195 9.24 -12.26 -0.32
C ALA A 195 9.23 -13.38 -1.38
N THR A 196 8.54 -14.48 -1.10
CA THR A 196 8.31 -15.57 -2.04
C THR A 196 7.06 -15.34 -2.88
N MET A 197 6.15 -14.48 -2.39
CA MET A 197 4.87 -14.16 -3.01
C MET A 197 4.56 -12.67 -2.93
N LEU A 198 3.74 -12.22 -3.88
CA LEU A 198 3.14 -10.88 -3.89
C LEU A 198 1.62 -11.02 -3.93
N ALA A 199 0.94 -10.44 -2.95
CA ALA A 199 -0.51 -10.37 -2.91
C ALA A 199 -1.00 -9.02 -3.44
N VAL A 200 -2.10 -9.03 -4.18
CA VAL A 200 -2.70 -7.86 -4.82
C VAL A 200 -4.21 -7.87 -4.64
N THR A 201 -4.77 -6.79 -4.13
CA THR A 201 -6.23 -6.58 -4.05
C THR A 201 -6.67 -5.43 -4.93
N SER A 202 -7.92 -5.47 -5.40
CA SER A 202 -8.49 -4.44 -6.27
C SER A 202 -9.99 -4.24 -6.03
N ASP A 203 -10.56 -3.21 -6.67
CA ASP A 203 -11.98 -2.88 -6.69
C ASP A 203 -12.86 -3.95 -7.40
N LYS A 204 -12.23 -4.97 -8.00
CA LYS A 204 -12.93 -6.13 -8.54
C LYS A 204 -13.22 -7.20 -7.48
N SER A 205 -13.02 -6.89 -6.20
CA SER A 205 -13.21 -7.81 -5.07
C SER A 205 -12.40 -9.10 -5.23
N THR A 206 -11.19 -8.99 -5.79
CA THR A 206 -10.32 -10.14 -6.03
C THR A 206 -8.98 -9.96 -5.35
N LEU A 207 -8.55 -11.01 -4.64
CA LEU A 207 -7.19 -11.23 -4.17
C LEU A 207 -6.46 -12.07 -5.22
N HIS A 208 -5.34 -11.58 -5.71
CA HIS A 208 -4.43 -12.31 -6.60
C HIS A 208 -3.13 -12.59 -5.87
N ILE A 209 -2.59 -13.79 -6.04
CA ILE A 209 -1.29 -14.21 -5.53
C ILE A 209 -0.38 -14.50 -6.70
N PHE A 210 0.79 -13.89 -6.70
CA PHE A 210 1.85 -14.11 -7.68
C PHE A 210 3.06 -14.74 -6.98
N ASP A 211 3.56 -15.84 -7.50
CA ASP A 211 4.84 -16.38 -7.08
C ASP A 211 5.96 -15.51 -7.64
N LEU A 212 6.91 -15.16 -6.78
CA LEU A 212 8.03 -14.32 -7.15
C LEU A 212 9.22 -15.18 -7.59
N PRO A 213 9.99 -14.72 -8.60
CA PRO A 213 11.19 -15.41 -9.02
C PRO A 213 12.22 -15.41 -7.88
N ASN A 214 12.75 -16.58 -7.55
CA ASN A 214 13.81 -16.73 -6.56
C ASN A 214 15.09 -16.07 -7.10
N PRO A 215 15.72 -15.12 -6.39
CA PRO A 215 16.94 -14.48 -6.85
C PRO A 215 18.16 -15.43 -6.96
N GLY A 216 18.05 -16.69 -6.50
CA GLY A 216 19.11 -17.70 -6.54
C GLY A 216 18.93 -18.80 -7.57
N THR A 217 17.80 -18.89 -8.24
CA THR A 217 17.60 -19.87 -9.31
C THR A 217 17.62 -19.15 -10.65
N THR A 218 18.76 -19.17 -11.31
CA THR A 218 18.80 -19.08 -12.78
C THR A 218 18.05 -20.31 -13.26
N SER A 219 16.73 -20.20 -13.40
CA SER A 219 15.93 -21.26 -14.01
C SER A 219 16.29 -21.35 -15.49
N THR A 220 17.29 -22.19 -15.79
CA THR A 220 17.57 -22.66 -17.16
C THR A 220 16.52 -23.65 -17.63
N ASP A 221 15.63 -24.09 -16.76
CA ASP A 221 14.51 -24.97 -17.10
C ASP A 221 13.19 -24.27 -16.80
N PRO A 222 12.43 -23.81 -17.80
CA PRO A 222 11.03 -23.48 -17.62
C PRO A 222 10.30 -24.78 -17.30
N ASP A 223 9.76 -24.88 -16.09
CA ASP A 223 8.91 -26.01 -15.68
C ASP A 223 7.79 -26.18 -16.72
N PRO A 224 7.78 -27.27 -17.51
CA PRO A 224 6.85 -27.44 -18.62
C PRO A 224 5.39 -27.57 -18.16
N ASN A 225 5.14 -27.75 -16.86
CA ASN A 225 3.81 -27.92 -16.29
C ASN A 225 3.14 -26.61 -15.86
N ASN A 226 3.88 -25.49 -15.74
CA ASN A 226 3.30 -24.22 -15.29
C ASN A 226 2.74 -23.36 -16.43
N HIS A 227 2.91 -23.78 -17.69
CA HIS A 227 2.43 -23.07 -18.87
C HIS A 227 1.64 -23.99 -19.80
N LYS A 228 0.35 -24.19 -19.54
CA LYS A 228 -0.55 -24.80 -20.54
C LYS A 228 -0.50 -24.07 -21.90
N TRP A 229 0.12 -22.90 -21.94
CA TRP A 229 0.25 -22.02 -23.12
C TRP A 229 1.68 -21.56 -23.40
N GLY A 230 2.68 -22.10 -22.71
CA GLY A 230 4.09 -21.67 -22.83
C GLY A 230 4.69 -21.83 -24.24
N PHE A 231 4.18 -22.76 -25.03
CA PHE A 231 4.60 -22.91 -26.42
C PHE A 231 4.09 -21.78 -27.32
N LEU A 232 2.93 -21.17 -26.98
CA LEU A 232 2.37 -20.06 -27.74
C LEU A 232 3.11 -18.74 -27.50
N SER A 233 3.79 -18.58 -26.34
CA SER A 233 4.57 -17.38 -26.02
C SER A 233 5.78 -17.18 -26.94
N LYS A 234 6.23 -18.23 -27.61
CA LYS A 234 7.36 -18.21 -28.56
C LYS A 234 6.94 -17.92 -30.00
N MET A 235 5.63 -17.78 -30.28
CA MET A 235 5.15 -17.47 -31.62
C MET A 235 5.12 -15.95 -31.84
N PRO A 236 5.86 -15.40 -32.83
CA PRO A 236 6.04 -13.97 -33.02
C PRO A 236 4.78 -13.19 -33.44
N LEU A 237 3.66 -13.87 -33.70
CA LEU A 237 2.40 -13.29 -34.20
C LEU A 237 1.30 -13.26 -33.14
N LEU A 238 1.55 -13.72 -31.90
CA LEU A 238 0.51 -13.72 -30.85
C LEU A 238 0.43 -12.39 -30.15
N PRO A 239 -0.78 -11.91 -29.80
CA PRO A 239 -0.96 -10.73 -28.96
C PRO A 239 -0.18 -10.87 -27.65
N ARG A 240 0.43 -9.77 -27.16
CA ARG A 240 1.25 -9.71 -25.94
C ARG A 240 0.57 -10.32 -24.70
N GLN A 241 -0.75 -10.37 -24.69
CA GLN A 241 -1.57 -10.98 -23.63
C GLN A 241 -1.28 -12.48 -23.38
N PHE A 242 -0.73 -13.20 -24.36
CA PHE A 242 -0.41 -14.62 -24.23
C PHE A 242 0.98 -14.88 -23.67
N SER A 243 1.83 -13.85 -23.57
CA SER A 243 3.17 -13.93 -22.96
C SER A 243 3.20 -13.49 -21.50
N ASP A 244 2.07 -13.04 -20.97
CA ASP A 244 2.00 -12.46 -19.63
C ASP A 244 1.94 -13.54 -18.53
N THR A 245 2.61 -13.28 -17.42
CA THR A 245 2.52 -14.12 -16.21
C THR A 245 1.28 -13.75 -15.41
N TYR A 246 0.31 -14.64 -15.38
CA TYR A 246 -0.91 -14.48 -14.59
C TYR A 246 -0.71 -14.89 -13.13
N ALA A 247 -1.68 -14.57 -12.27
CA ALA A 247 -1.68 -14.97 -10.87
C ALA A 247 -1.64 -16.48 -10.74
N SER A 248 -0.80 -16.97 -9.81
CA SER A 248 -0.67 -18.39 -9.46
C SER A 248 -1.93 -18.91 -8.75
N ALA A 249 -2.61 -18.03 -8.01
CA ALA A 249 -3.91 -18.28 -7.39
C ALA A 249 -4.71 -16.99 -7.26
N SER A 250 -6.04 -17.11 -7.22
CA SER A 250 -6.93 -15.97 -6.97
C SER A 250 -8.22 -16.42 -6.27
N THR A 251 -8.77 -15.51 -5.47
CA THR A 251 -10.08 -15.72 -4.80
C THR A 251 -10.80 -14.39 -4.65
N LYS A 252 -12.08 -14.43 -4.28
CA LYS A 252 -12.86 -13.22 -3.97
C LYS A 252 -12.79 -12.90 -2.48
N PHE A 253 -12.89 -11.61 -2.17
CA PHE A 253 -13.07 -11.08 -0.83
C PHE A 253 -14.19 -10.04 -0.80
N GLU A 254 -14.75 -9.76 0.37
CA GLU A 254 -15.82 -8.80 0.54
C GLU A 254 -15.27 -7.38 0.74
N LEU A 255 -15.79 -6.41 -0.01
CA LEU A 255 -15.38 -5.00 0.11
C LEU A 255 -15.97 -4.31 1.34
N GLY A 256 -17.01 -4.87 1.95
CA GLY A 256 -17.74 -4.27 3.07
C GLY A 256 -18.73 -3.18 2.65
N ASP A 257 -19.07 -3.10 1.37
CA ASP A 257 -20.11 -2.22 0.84
C ASP A 257 -21.48 -2.90 0.93
N GLU A 258 -22.58 -2.10 0.89
CA GLU A 258 -23.94 -2.65 0.96
C GLU A 258 -24.23 -3.64 -0.17
N PRO A 259 -25.02 -4.69 0.11
CA PRO A 259 -25.57 -5.57 -0.93
C PRO A 259 -26.46 -4.74 -1.88
N GLY A 260 -26.02 -4.53 -3.09
CA GLY A 260 -26.72 -3.72 -4.12
C GLY A 260 -25.84 -2.66 -4.79
N ALA A 261 -24.80 -2.16 -4.13
CA ALA A 261 -23.89 -1.19 -4.73
C ALA A 261 -23.00 -1.77 -5.85
N ALA A 262 -22.79 -3.09 -5.85
CA ALA A 262 -21.99 -3.77 -6.86
C ALA A 262 -22.72 -3.96 -8.22
N ALA A 263 -24.05 -3.89 -8.25
CA ALA A 263 -24.85 -4.18 -9.45
C ALA A 263 -25.10 -2.95 -10.34
N THR A 264 -24.87 -1.73 -9.87
CA THR A 264 -25.22 -0.50 -10.59
C THR A 264 -24.01 0.34 -11.04
N SER A 265 -22.79 -0.04 -10.70
CA SER A 265 -21.61 0.79 -11.02
C SER A 265 -21.04 0.52 -12.42
N LYS A 266 -21.78 0.91 -13.46
CA LYS A 266 -21.15 1.28 -14.75
C LYS A 266 -20.31 2.57 -14.66
N SER A 267 -20.13 3.14 -13.48
CA SER A 267 -19.42 4.38 -13.23
C SER A 267 -18.61 4.28 -11.92
N ALA A 268 -17.56 3.46 -11.94
CA ALA A 268 -16.59 3.41 -10.84
C ALA A 268 -15.67 4.65 -10.74
N THR A 269 -15.97 5.72 -11.46
CA THR A 269 -15.05 6.87 -11.62
C THR A 269 -15.33 8.04 -10.70
N HIS A 270 -16.45 8.09 -9.97
CA HIS A 270 -16.77 9.23 -9.10
C HIS A 270 -17.44 8.84 -7.78
N HIS A 271 -16.74 8.08 -6.94
CA HIS A 271 -17.03 8.24 -5.52
C HIS A 271 -16.55 9.64 -5.14
N ALA A 272 -17.48 10.52 -4.75
CA ALA A 272 -17.13 11.84 -4.24
C ALA A 272 -16.05 11.68 -3.17
N ALA A 273 -14.98 12.46 -3.28
CA ALA A 273 -13.90 12.43 -2.31
C ALA A 273 -14.47 12.66 -0.90
N ILE A 274 -14.21 11.72 0.01
CA ILE A 274 -14.68 11.85 1.39
C ILE A 274 -13.76 12.84 2.07
N SER A 275 -14.31 13.97 2.50
CA SER A 275 -13.56 14.99 3.22
C SER A 275 -12.90 14.40 4.48
N GLY A 276 -11.64 14.71 4.69
CA GLY A 276 -10.87 14.23 5.84
C GLY A 276 -10.32 12.81 5.72
N VAL A 277 -10.49 12.16 4.56
CA VAL A 277 -9.83 10.89 4.25
C VAL A 277 -8.74 11.17 3.22
N PRO A 278 -7.47 10.83 3.49
CA PRO A 278 -6.38 10.98 2.54
C PRO A 278 -6.71 10.33 1.21
N GLY A 279 -6.58 11.10 0.11
CA GLY A 279 -7.01 10.66 -1.22
C GLY A 279 -8.52 10.54 -1.41
N GLY A 280 -9.33 11.00 -0.44
CA GLY A 280 -10.78 11.00 -0.54
C GLY A 280 -11.44 9.62 -0.58
N ARG A 281 -10.70 8.55 -0.36
CA ARG A 281 -11.21 7.17 -0.40
C ARG A 281 -10.90 6.45 0.90
N PRO A 282 -11.90 5.75 1.50
CA PRO A 282 -11.63 4.89 2.64
C PRO A 282 -10.67 3.79 2.23
N THR A 283 -9.79 3.42 3.12
CA THR A 283 -8.83 2.36 2.90
C THR A 283 -9.58 1.02 2.91
N LYS A 284 -9.68 0.38 1.74
CA LYS A 284 -10.36 -0.92 1.56
C LYS A 284 -9.38 -1.95 1.05
N GLY A 285 -9.65 -3.22 1.34
CA GLY A 285 -8.86 -4.31 0.79
C GLY A 285 -7.38 -4.28 1.16
N LEU A 286 -7.04 -3.70 2.33
CA LEU A 286 -5.67 -3.72 2.83
C LEU A 286 -5.22 -5.14 3.14
N ILE A 287 -4.04 -5.49 2.65
CA ILE A 287 -3.43 -6.80 2.85
C ILE A 287 -2.47 -6.72 4.03
N GLY A 288 -2.62 -7.66 4.97
CA GLY A 288 -1.63 -7.98 5.99
C GLY A 288 -1.24 -9.45 5.90
N TRP A 289 0.05 -9.75 5.86
CA TRP A 289 0.55 -11.11 6.00
C TRP A 289 0.81 -11.39 7.47
N LEU A 290 0.26 -12.48 8.00
CA LEU A 290 0.56 -12.98 9.35
C LEU A 290 1.81 -13.86 9.31
N ASP A 291 1.93 -14.66 8.27
CA ASP A 291 3.06 -15.50 7.91
C ASP A 291 3.08 -15.70 6.38
N ASP A 292 3.98 -16.54 5.86
CA ASP A 292 4.10 -16.75 4.40
C ASP A 292 2.90 -17.51 3.78
N HIS A 293 1.99 -18.02 4.61
CA HIS A 293 0.82 -18.80 4.17
C HIS A 293 -0.51 -18.19 4.56
N THR A 294 -0.50 -17.17 5.43
CA THR A 294 -1.72 -16.62 6.01
C THR A 294 -1.84 -15.13 5.72
N ILE A 295 -2.93 -14.75 5.08
CA ILE A 295 -3.24 -13.37 4.71
C ILE A 295 -4.50 -12.92 5.44
N VAL A 296 -4.49 -11.66 5.90
CA VAL A 296 -5.67 -10.96 6.37
C VAL A 296 -5.95 -9.81 5.41
N ILE A 297 -7.18 -9.71 4.94
CA ILE A 297 -7.68 -8.57 4.17
C ILE A 297 -8.62 -7.77 5.04
N VAL A 298 -8.33 -6.48 5.16
CA VAL A 298 -9.12 -5.54 5.96
C VAL A 298 -9.99 -4.72 5.03
N GLY A 299 -11.31 -4.85 5.20
CA GLY A 299 -12.32 -4.05 4.51
C GLY A 299 -12.66 -2.78 5.28
N ALA A 300 -13.34 -1.86 4.62
CA ALA A 300 -13.91 -0.66 5.22
C ALA A 300 -15.29 -0.40 4.60
N GLY A 301 -16.17 0.29 5.31
CA GLY A 301 -17.53 0.59 4.88
C GLY A 301 -18.53 0.28 5.98
N GLN A 302 -19.81 0.14 5.64
CA GLN A 302 -20.87 -0.14 6.60
C GLN A 302 -20.74 -1.53 7.22
N ASP A 303 -20.25 -2.52 6.45
CA ASP A 303 -19.97 -3.87 6.90
C ASP A 303 -18.45 -4.08 7.03
N ALA A 304 -17.81 -3.24 7.83
CA ALA A 304 -16.37 -3.27 8.05
C ALA A 304 -15.95 -4.58 8.74
N ARG A 305 -15.16 -5.38 8.02
CA ARG A 305 -14.70 -6.70 8.47
C ARG A 305 -13.27 -6.96 8.06
N TRP A 306 -12.65 -7.92 8.70
CA TRP A 306 -11.44 -8.55 8.20
C TRP A 306 -11.74 -10.00 7.79
N GLU A 307 -11.04 -10.45 6.79
CA GLU A 307 -11.16 -11.81 6.25
C GLU A 307 -9.80 -12.47 6.26
N LYS A 308 -9.75 -13.73 6.70
CA LYS A 308 -8.53 -14.53 6.75
C LYS A 308 -8.51 -15.53 5.59
N PHE A 309 -7.38 -15.58 4.91
CA PHE A 309 -7.13 -16.49 3.78
C PHE A 309 -5.87 -17.30 4.03
N VAL A 310 -5.89 -18.54 3.57
CA VAL A 310 -4.74 -19.45 3.58
C VAL A 310 -4.27 -19.67 2.16
N VAL A 311 -2.98 -19.51 1.94
CA VAL A 311 -2.29 -19.77 0.69
C VAL A 311 -1.52 -21.08 0.82
N GLY A 312 -1.81 -22.04 -0.03
CA GLY A 312 -1.15 -23.35 -0.01
C GLY A 312 -0.72 -23.81 -1.38
N ASN A 313 -0.19 -25.04 -1.42
CA ASN A 313 0.13 -25.76 -2.65
C ASN A 313 -0.49 -27.14 -2.57
N ALA A 314 -1.28 -27.52 -3.57
CA ALA A 314 -1.87 -28.84 -3.71
C ALA A 314 -1.56 -29.36 -5.11
N ASN A 315 -0.95 -30.54 -5.19
CA ASN A 315 -0.58 -31.18 -6.46
C ASN A 315 0.24 -30.26 -7.39
N GLY A 316 1.20 -29.49 -6.83
CA GLY A 316 2.02 -28.56 -7.60
C GLY A 316 1.31 -27.28 -8.03
N LYS A 317 0.05 -27.07 -7.63
CA LYS A 317 -0.70 -25.83 -7.93
C LYS A 317 -0.93 -25.02 -6.68
N ARG A 318 -0.67 -23.71 -6.79
CA ARG A 318 -1.00 -22.74 -5.75
C ARG A 318 -2.53 -22.62 -5.63
N PHE A 319 -3.03 -22.58 -4.40
CA PHE A 319 -4.41 -22.23 -4.12
C PHE A 319 -4.47 -21.15 -3.03
N VAL A 320 -5.58 -20.44 -2.99
CA VAL A 320 -5.92 -19.53 -1.92
C VAL A 320 -7.38 -19.76 -1.52
N GLY A 321 -7.60 -20.02 -0.25
CA GLY A 321 -8.90 -20.32 0.33
C GLY A 321 -9.23 -19.39 1.49
N LYS A 322 -10.52 -18.99 1.59
CA LYS A 322 -11.03 -18.23 2.73
C LYS A 322 -11.18 -19.17 3.92
N GLU A 323 -10.55 -18.82 5.05
CA GLU A 323 -10.64 -19.58 6.30
C GLU A 323 -11.76 -19.06 7.20
N GLY A 324 -11.92 -17.72 7.28
CA GLY A 324 -12.92 -17.11 8.11
C GLY A 324 -12.97 -15.58 7.97
N TRP A 325 -13.86 -14.96 8.71
CA TRP A 325 -14.00 -13.51 8.77
C TRP A 325 -14.60 -13.06 10.11
N LYS A 326 -14.40 -11.79 10.47
CA LYS A 326 -14.99 -11.18 11.65
C LYS A 326 -15.23 -9.69 11.42
N LYS A 327 -16.33 -9.16 11.92
CA LYS A 327 -16.57 -7.72 12.00
C LYS A 327 -15.76 -7.08 13.13
N TYR A 328 -15.37 -5.81 13.00
CA TYR A 328 -14.59 -5.15 14.06
C TYR A 328 -15.46 -4.50 15.14
N LEU A 329 -16.72 -4.23 14.83
CA LEU A 329 -17.61 -3.43 15.66
C LEU A 329 -18.69 -4.28 16.36
N GLU A 330 -18.45 -5.56 16.49
CA GLU A 330 -19.28 -6.49 17.27
C GLU A 330 -18.57 -6.93 18.52
#